data_b866f1b4067395e0f11bea8b9c18839b
#
_entry.id   b866f1b4067395e0f11bea8b9c18839b
#
_cell.length_a   1.000
_cell.length_b   1.000
_cell.length_c   1.000
_cell.angle_alpha   90.00
_cell.angle_beta   90.00
_cell.angle_gamma   90.00
#
_symmetry.space_group_name_H-M   'P 1'
#
loop_
_entity.id
_entity.type
_entity.pdbx_description
1 polymer ?
#
loop_
_entity_poly.entity_id
_entity_poly.type
_entity_poly.pdbx_seq_one_letter_code
_entity_poly.pdbx_strand_id
1 'polypeptide(L)'
;MNQEGGALGLTGTLYKGNFFTGITASAGGSAVQAHNMYGTDNFSMMTTGIANKTGYNFEFANGHFIIQPSLLLGYTFAKTFDYTNAAGVKMHSNPLNVIQIIPSVKFIGNTNNGWQPYAGVDMIWNIMGRTSTVANESALPNLSVDPYVQYGVGLQKTWKDNFSAYGQVMLRNGGRTGVVLNAGFNWKIGKDLKKSSSKTNNKKLSRS
;
A
#
# COMPACT_ATOMS: atom_id res chain seq x y z
N MET A 1 7.45 -23.91 4.76
CA MET A 1 6.89 -22.86 5.63
C MET A 1 5.50 -22.52 5.10
N ASN A 2 4.47 -22.66 5.92
CA ASN A 2 3.09 -22.29 5.61
C ASN A 2 2.72 -21.09 6.49
N GLN A 3 2.03 -20.13 5.93
CA GLN A 3 1.53 -18.97 6.67
C GLN A 3 0.06 -18.75 6.30
N GLU A 4 -0.78 -18.70 7.33
CA GLU A 4 -2.20 -18.40 7.21
C GLU A 4 -2.50 -17.14 8.02
N GLY A 5 -3.28 -16.23 7.47
CA GLY A 5 -3.60 -15.00 8.19
C GLY A 5 -4.58 -14.13 7.44
N GLY A 6 -5.01 -13.09 8.10
CA GLY A 6 -5.89 -12.07 7.56
C GLY A 6 -5.48 -10.68 8.02
N ALA A 7 -5.83 -9.69 7.22
CA ALA A 7 -5.64 -8.28 7.57
C ALA A 7 -6.87 -7.47 7.14
N LEU A 8 -7.15 -6.44 7.92
CA LEU A 8 -8.18 -5.43 7.63
C LEU A 8 -7.51 -4.07 7.54
N GLY A 9 -7.99 -3.24 6.62
CA GLY A 9 -7.50 -1.88 6.47
C GLY A 9 -8.62 -0.92 6.10
N LEU A 10 -8.47 0.30 6.58
CA LEU A 10 -9.35 1.43 6.29
C LEU A 10 -8.52 2.53 5.63
N THR A 11 -9.02 3.07 4.53
CA THR A 11 -8.39 4.19 3.80
C THR A 11 -9.38 5.31 3.62
N GLY A 12 -8.97 6.52 4.02
CA GLY A 12 -9.66 7.76 3.71
C GLY A 12 -8.80 8.62 2.79
N THR A 13 -9.37 9.15 1.71
CA THR A 13 -8.66 10.02 0.76
C THR A 13 -9.40 11.33 0.56
N LEU A 14 -8.67 12.43 0.61
CA LEU A 14 -9.15 13.79 0.35
C LEU A 14 -8.54 14.29 -0.96
N TYR A 15 -9.38 14.92 -1.78
CA TYR A 15 -8.98 15.53 -3.04
C TYR A 15 -9.28 17.04 -3.01
N LYS A 16 -8.32 17.86 -3.44
CA LYS A 16 -8.50 19.30 -3.61
C LYS A 16 -7.86 19.72 -4.95
N GLY A 17 -8.67 19.87 -5.98
CA GLY A 17 -8.15 20.03 -7.34
C GLY A 17 -7.33 18.82 -7.74
N ASN A 18 -6.11 19.06 -8.19
CA ASN A 18 -5.16 18.01 -8.61
C ASN A 18 -4.34 17.43 -7.46
N PHE A 19 -4.45 18.00 -6.26
CA PHE A 19 -3.80 17.50 -5.05
C PHE A 19 -4.65 16.41 -4.39
N PHE A 20 -3.99 15.35 -3.90
CA PHE A 20 -4.63 14.34 -3.08
C PHE A 20 -3.77 13.97 -1.87
N THR A 21 -4.44 13.61 -0.79
CA THR A 21 -3.80 12.99 0.38
C THR A 21 -4.72 11.91 0.94
N GLY A 22 -4.15 10.79 1.32
CA GLY A 22 -4.89 9.67 1.88
C GLY A 22 -4.18 9.11 3.10
N ILE A 23 -4.97 8.67 4.08
CA ILE A 23 -4.49 7.98 5.27
C ILE A 23 -5.07 6.58 5.26
N THR A 24 -4.21 5.60 5.49
CA THR A 24 -4.57 4.19 5.63
C THR A 24 -4.16 3.71 7.01
N ALA A 25 -5.06 3.02 7.70
CA ALA A 25 -4.75 2.27 8.91
C ALA A 25 -5.05 0.80 8.65
N SER A 26 -4.20 -0.10 9.13
CA SER A 26 -4.35 -1.54 8.93
C SER A 26 -3.95 -2.33 10.18
N ALA A 27 -4.59 -3.46 10.38
CA ALA A 27 -4.21 -4.43 11.38
C ALA A 27 -4.41 -5.85 10.84
N GLY A 28 -3.51 -6.75 11.18
CA GLY A 28 -3.57 -8.14 10.74
C GLY A 28 -2.91 -9.09 11.71
N GLY A 29 -3.25 -10.35 11.57
CA GLY A 29 -2.63 -11.44 12.32
C GLY A 29 -2.40 -12.64 11.41
N SER A 30 -1.36 -13.39 11.70
CA SER A 30 -1.07 -14.64 11.00
C SER A 30 -0.52 -15.69 11.94
N ALA A 31 -0.86 -16.95 11.63
CA ALA A 31 -0.22 -18.14 12.19
C ALA A 31 0.78 -18.67 11.18
N VAL A 32 1.96 -19.00 11.65
CA VAL A 32 3.06 -19.49 10.81
C VAL A 32 3.47 -20.87 11.29
N GLN A 33 3.63 -21.78 10.32
CA GLN A 33 4.18 -23.12 10.54
C GLN A 33 5.48 -23.23 9.75
N ALA A 34 6.59 -23.37 10.44
CA ALA A 34 7.89 -23.55 9.83
C ALA A 34 8.42 -24.96 10.10
N HIS A 35 8.63 -25.74 9.05
CA HIS A 35 9.22 -27.07 9.15
C HIS A 35 10.74 -26.97 9.08
N ASN A 36 11.40 -27.60 10.03
CA ASN A 36 12.85 -27.73 10.10
C ASN A 36 13.25 -29.18 10.43
N MET A 37 14.54 -29.42 10.53
CA MET A 37 15.06 -30.78 10.81
C MET A 37 14.65 -31.34 12.19
N TYR A 38 14.21 -30.50 13.12
CA TYR A 38 13.81 -30.89 14.48
C TYR A 38 12.29 -31.02 14.63
N GLY A 39 11.50 -30.65 13.60
CA GLY A 39 10.05 -30.72 13.61
C GLY A 39 9.37 -29.49 13.04
N THR A 40 8.20 -29.14 13.58
CA THR A 40 7.39 -27.99 13.13
C THR A 40 7.32 -26.94 14.22
N ASP A 41 7.78 -25.76 13.92
CA ASP A 41 7.62 -24.57 14.75
C ASP A 41 6.28 -23.89 14.43
N ASN A 42 5.48 -23.63 15.45
CA ASN A 42 4.20 -22.92 15.32
C ASN A 42 4.30 -21.61 16.10
N PHE A 43 4.06 -20.50 15.44
CA PHE A 43 4.05 -19.18 16.09
C PHE A 43 3.04 -18.24 15.43
N SER A 44 2.61 -17.24 16.18
CA SER A 44 1.68 -16.24 15.71
C SER A 44 2.36 -14.89 15.59
N MET A 45 1.91 -14.11 14.62
CA MET A 45 2.39 -12.75 14.37
C MET A 45 1.20 -11.78 14.34
N MET A 46 1.41 -10.57 14.86
CA MET A 46 0.51 -9.44 14.73
C MET A 46 1.21 -8.31 14.00
N THR A 47 0.50 -7.67 13.07
CA THR A 47 0.99 -6.51 12.33
C THR A 47 -0.04 -5.41 12.38
N THR A 48 0.39 -4.20 12.69
CA THR A 48 -0.43 -2.99 12.60
C THR A 48 0.34 -1.92 11.84
N GLY A 49 -0.38 -1.08 11.11
CA GLY A 49 0.26 -0.04 10.32
C GLY A 49 -0.62 1.17 10.11
N ILE A 50 0.04 2.31 9.95
CA ILE A 50 -0.56 3.55 9.49
C ILE A 50 0.30 4.11 8.38
N ALA A 51 -0.32 4.62 7.32
CA ALA A 51 0.39 5.25 6.22
C ALA A 51 -0.35 6.48 5.72
N ASN A 52 0.41 7.48 5.31
CA ASN A 52 -0.10 8.64 4.57
C ASN A 52 0.51 8.64 3.18
N LYS A 53 -0.33 8.78 2.16
CA LYS A 53 0.11 8.99 0.77
C LYS A 53 -0.39 10.32 0.28
N THR A 54 0.53 11.18 -0.13
CA THR A 54 0.24 12.52 -0.65
C THR A 54 0.83 12.65 -2.05
N GLY A 55 0.12 13.30 -2.96
CA GLY A 55 0.59 13.47 -4.33
C GLY A 55 -0.17 14.55 -5.08
N TYR A 56 0.27 14.75 -6.32
CA TYR A 56 -0.29 15.74 -7.23
C TYR A 56 -0.44 15.17 -8.64
N ASN A 57 -1.53 15.50 -9.33
CA ASN A 57 -1.80 15.09 -10.70
C ASN A 57 -1.45 16.22 -11.65
N PHE A 58 -0.38 16.08 -12.42
CA PHE A 58 -0.08 16.96 -13.54
C PHE A 58 -0.80 16.44 -14.78
N GLU A 59 -1.82 17.15 -15.21
CA GLU A 59 -2.67 16.76 -16.35
C GLU A 59 -2.14 17.41 -17.63
N PHE A 60 -2.00 16.61 -18.68
CA PHE A 60 -1.57 17.00 -20.02
C PHE A 60 -2.59 16.53 -21.06
N ALA A 61 -2.60 17.16 -22.22
CA ALA A 61 -3.47 16.80 -23.33
C ALA A 61 -4.95 16.69 -22.93
N ASN A 62 -5.46 17.69 -22.21
CA ASN A 62 -6.84 17.72 -21.70
C ASN A 62 -7.19 16.52 -20.80
N GLY A 63 -6.25 16.05 -19.99
CA GLY A 63 -6.46 14.94 -19.06
C GLY A 63 -6.26 13.54 -19.65
N HIS A 64 -5.87 13.44 -20.93
CA HIS A 64 -5.56 12.14 -21.54
C HIS A 64 -4.26 11.52 -21.02
N PHE A 65 -3.36 12.34 -20.52
CA PHE A 65 -2.10 11.89 -19.92
C PHE A 65 -1.86 12.59 -18.58
N ILE A 66 -1.53 11.82 -17.54
CA ILE A 66 -1.29 12.33 -16.20
C ILE A 66 0.08 11.84 -15.71
N ILE A 67 0.88 12.75 -15.18
CA ILE A 67 2.07 12.44 -14.40
C ILE A 67 1.71 12.67 -12.94
N GLN A 68 1.84 11.63 -12.13
CA GLN A 68 1.44 11.64 -10.72
C GLN A 68 2.64 11.35 -9.82
N PRO A 69 3.44 12.37 -9.43
CA PRO A 69 4.37 12.22 -8.33
C PRO A 69 3.61 12.06 -7.00
N SER A 70 4.13 11.22 -6.13
CA SER A 70 3.56 11.01 -4.80
C SER A 70 4.63 10.58 -3.81
N LEU A 71 4.36 10.84 -2.54
CA LEU A 71 5.17 10.40 -1.42
C LEU A 71 4.28 9.62 -0.45
N LEU A 72 4.70 8.40 -0.11
CA LEU A 72 4.10 7.63 0.96
C LEU A 72 5.04 7.61 2.16
N LEU A 73 4.49 7.94 3.32
CA LEU A 73 5.12 7.78 4.62
C LEU A 73 4.31 6.74 5.39
N GLY A 74 4.94 5.67 5.79
CA GLY A 74 4.30 4.57 6.50
C GLY A 74 5.04 4.22 7.78
N TYR A 75 4.29 3.79 8.78
CA TYR A 75 4.79 3.17 9.98
C TYR A 75 4.13 1.82 10.16
N THR A 76 4.93 0.80 10.39
CA THR A 76 4.46 -0.56 10.63
C THR A 76 5.07 -1.09 11.91
N PHE A 77 4.22 -1.61 12.76
CA PHE A 77 4.57 -2.37 13.94
C PHE A 77 4.26 -3.84 13.68
N ALA A 78 5.22 -4.72 13.89
CA ALA A 78 5.03 -6.16 13.80
C ALA A 78 5.61 -6.84 15.05
N LYS A 79 4.86 -7.79 15.61
CA LYS A 79 5.27 -8.57 16.78
C LYS A 79 5.03 -10.04 16.50
N THR A 80 6.07 -10.84 16.67
CA THR A 80 5.96 -12.30 16.80
C THR A 80 5.75 -12.59 18.28
N PHE A 81 4.75 -13.39 18.62
CA PHE A 81 4.53 -13.84 20.00
C PHE A 81 5.57 -14.89 20.38
N ASP A 82 5.89 -14.95 21.66
CA ASP A 82 6.84 -15.90 22.18
C ASP A 82 6.36 -17.33 21.94
N TYR A 83 7.28 -18.20 21.58
CA TYR A 83 6.96 -19.62 21.34
C TYR A 83 8.17 -20.50 21.71
N THR A 84 7.91 -21.79 21.88
CA THR A 84 8.94 -22.80 22.03
C THR A 84 9.05 -23.55 20.70
N ASN A 85 10.25 -23.59 20.12
CA ASN A 85 10.50 -24.29 18.86
C ASN A 85 10.49 -25.81 19.04
N ALA A 86 10.54 -26.56 17.93
CA ALA A 86 10.52 -28.02 17.95
C ALA A 86 11.75 -28.65 18.65
N ALA A 87 12.84 -27.90 18.80
CA ALA A 87 14.01 -28.31 19.56
C ALA A 87 13.92 -27.99 21.07
N GLY A 88 12.78 -27.50 21.56
CA GLY A 88 12.58 -27.14 22.97
C GLY A 88 13.18 -25.80 23.38
N VAL A 89 13.65 -24.98 22.43
CA VAL A 89 14.26 -23.68 22.68
C VAL A 89 13.17 -22.61 22.78
N LYS A 90 13.19 -21.81 23.85
CA LYS A 90 12.33 -20.65 24.00
C LYS A 90 12.78 -19.52 23.09
N MET A 91 11.90 -19.09 22.22
CA MET A 91 12.11 -18.01 21.27
C MET A 91 11.37 -16.77 21.75
N HIS A 92 12.09 -15.68 21.95
CA HIS A 92 11.54 -14.38 22.31
C HIS A 92 11.92 -13.36 21.24
N SER A 93 10.94 -12.66 20.69
CA SER A 93 11.17 -11.65 19.65
C SER A 93 10.72 -10.27 20.12
N ASN A 94 11.63 -9.31 20.04
CA ASN A 94 11.27 -7.92 20.22
C ASN A 94 10.40 -7.43 19.05
N PRO A 95 9.48 -6.48 19.31
CA PRO A 95 8.68 -5.88 18.26
C PRO A 95 9.54 -5.23 17.18
N LEU A 96 9.14 -5.41 15.94
CA LEU A 96 9.74 -4.75 14.78
C LEU A 96 8.97 -3.46 14.48
N ASN A 97 9.69 -2.35 14.48
CA ASN A 97 9.17 -1.04 14.09
C ASN A 97 9.83 -0.66 12.77
N VAL A 98 9.03 -0.39 11.74
CA VAL A 98 9.51 -0.01 10.41
C VAL A 98 8.88 1.30 9.99
N ILE A 99 9.70 2.28 9.67
CA ILE A 99 9.27 3.50 8.97
C ILE A 99 9.60 3.30 7.50
N GLN A 100 8.61 3.51 6.63
CA GLN A 100 8.76 3.44 5.19
C GLN A 100 8.62 4.82 4.57
N ILE A 101 9.53 5.15 3.66
CA ILE A 101 9.48 6.35 2.84
C ILE A 101 9.50 5.88 1.40
N ILE A 102 8.44 6.18 0.64
CA ILE A 102 8.28 5.70 -0.74
C ILE A 102 7.93 6.87 -1.65
N PRO A 103 8.92 7.60 -2.19
CA PRO A 103 8.68 8.46 -3.32
C PRO A 103 8.33 7.63 -4.56
N SER A 104 7.36 8.11 -5.32
CA SER A 104 6.80 7.39 -6.46
C SER A 104 6.47 8.36 -7.59
N VAL A 105 6.60 7.90 -8.82
CA VAL A 105 6.06 8.58 -9.99
C VAL A 105 5.24 7.58 -10.79
N LYS A 106 4.02 7.96 -11.11
CA LYS A 106 3.12 7.17 -11.95
C LYS A 106 2.75 7.95 -13.21
N PHE A 107 2.80 7.30 -14.34
CA PHE A 107 2.39 7.79 -15.65
C PHE A 107 1.08 7.11 -16.02
N ILE A 108 0.01 7.86 -16.23
CA ILE A 108 -1.33 7.33 -16.44
C ILE A 108 -1.86 7.85 -17.77
N GLY A 109 -2.31 6.94 -18.64
CA GLY A 109 -3.06 7.26 -19.84
C GLY A 109 -4.56 7.11 -19.58
N ASN A 110 -5.34 8.13 -19.91
CA ASN A 110 -6.80 8.08 -19.84
C ASN A 110 -7.39 7.90 -21.23
N THR A 111 -8.14 6.83 -21.44
CA THR A 111 -8.89 6.61 -22.67
C THR A 111 -10.38 6.96 -22.45
N ASN A 112 -11.06 7.39 -23.54
CA ASN A 112 -12.47 7.82 -23.48
C ASN A 112 -13.43 6.68 -23.11
N ASN A 113 -13.00 5.43 -23.14
CA ASN A 113 -13.82 4.26 -22.82
C ASN A 113 -13.57 3.70 -21.41
N GLY A 114 -12.93 4.49 -20.53
CA GLY A 114 -12.68 4.15 -19.12
C GLY A 114 -11.51 3.21 -18.86
N TRP A 115 -10.68 2.90 -19.86
CA TRP A 115 -9.42 2.24 -19.67
C TRP A 115 -8.32 3.22 -19.26
N GLN A 116 -7.50 2.82 -18.30
CA GLN A 116 -6.39 3.61 -17.79
C GLN A 116 -5.14 2.72 -17.69
N PRO A 117 -4.37 2.57 -18.78
CA PRO A 117 -3.05 2.00 -18.68
C PRO A 117 -2.14 2.91 -17.86
N TYR A 118 -1.25 2.32 -17.08
CA TYR A 118 -0.28 3.09 -16.31
C TYR A 118 1.06 2.36 -16.20
N ALA A 119 2.11 3.15 -16.04
CA ALA A 119 3.43 2.70 -15.64
C ALA A 119 3.85 3.44 -14.37
N GLY A 120 4.65 2.81 -13.52
CA GLY A 120 5.09 3.43 -12.29
C GLY A 120 6.47 3.02 -11.87
N VAL A 121 7.10 3.91 -11.10
CA VAL A 121 8.37 3.67 -10.42
C VAL A 121 8.23 4.12 -8.98
N ASP A 122 8.56 3.23 -8.05
CA ASP A 122 8.56 3.48 -6.62
C ASP A 122 9.98 3.21 -6.08
N MET A 123 10.49 4.07 -5.22
CA MET A 123 11.73 3.83 -4.50
C MET A 123 11.40 3.59 -3.03
N ILE A 124 11.72 2.42 -2.52
CA ILE A 124 11.31 1.99 -1.19
C ILE A 124 12.50 2.05 -0.24
N TRP A 125 12.43 2.92 0.76
CA TRP A 125 13.34 3.01 1.88
C TRP A 125 12.66 2.53 3.15
N ASN A 126 13.28 1.53 3.80
CA ASN A 126 12.83 1.02 5.07
C ASN A 126 13.84 1.44 6.15
N ILE A 127 13.41 2.31 7.04
CA ILE A 127 14.16 2.69 8.23
C ILE A 127 13.65 1.78 9.35
N MET A 128 14.43 0.76 9.68
CA MET A 128 14.03 -0.23 10.66
C MET A 128 14.60 0.13 12.04
N GLY A 129 13.77 0.06 13.06
CA GLY A 129 14.25 -0.06 14.42
C GLY A 129 15.01 -1.40 14.56
N ARG A 130 16.03 -1.43 15.39
CA ARG A 130 16.78 -2.68 15.65
C ARG A 130 15.83 -3.71 16.25
N THR A 131 15.64 -4.84 15.58
CA THR A 131 15.00 -6.01 16.17
C THR A 131 16.09 -6.95 16.66
N SER A 132 16.00 -7.38 17.91
CA SER A 132 16.77 -8.52 18.39
C SER A 132 15.80 -9.67 18.62
N THR A 133 16.08 -10.81 18.01
CA THR A 133 15.45 -12.08 18.38
C THR A 133 16.43 -12.80 19.29
N VAL A 134 15.97 -13.26 20.42
CA VAL A 134 16.78 -13.97 21.40
C VAL A 134 16.34 -15.43 21.44
N ALA A 135 17.28 -16.32 21.29
CA ALA A 135 17.09 -17.75 21.47
C ALA A 135 17.91 -18.20 22.69
N ASN A 136 17.25 -18.57 23.80
CA ASN A 136 17.89 -18.97 25.05
C ASN A 136 19.08 -18.05 25.42
N GLU A 137 18.87 -16.74 25.54
CA GLU A 137 19.85 -15.71 25.91
C GLU A 137 20.90 -15.36 24.82
N SER A 138 20.89 -16.03 23.68
CA SER A 138 21.77 -15.69 22.56
C SER A 138 21.05 -14.81 21.54
N ALA A 139 21.62 -13.63 21.25
CA ALA A 139 21.07 -12.74 20.23
C ALA A 139 21.32 -13.27 18.82
N LEU A 140 20.27 -13.30 18.00
CA LEU A 140 20.36 -13.63 16.59
C LEU A 140 20.72 -12.37 15.76
N PRO A 141 21.32 -12.53 14.55
CA PRO A 141 21.66 -11.41 13.69
C PRO A 141 20.43 -10.55 13.34
N ASN A 142 20.60 -9.23 13.34
CA ASN A 142 19.57 -8.30 12.91
C ASN A 142 19.31 -8.44 11.42
N LEU A 143 18.02 -8.46 11.04
CA LEU A 143 17.62 -8.43 9.65
C LEU A 143 17.50 -6.97 9.22
N SER A 144 18.26 -6.56 8.20
CA SER A 144 18.09 -5.28 7.51
C SER A 144 17.58 -5.52 6.09
N VAL A 145 16.74 -4.63 5.61
CA VAL A 145 16.29 -4.63 4.22
C VAL A 145 16.83 -3.38 3.56
N ASP A 146 17.79 -3.55 2.66
CA ASP A 146 18.35 -2.46 1.90
C ASP A 146 17.29 -1.79 1.01
N PRO A 147 17.48 -0.51 0.68
CA PRO A 147 16.60 0.18 -0.26
C PRO A 147 16.49 -0.57 -1.58
N TYR A 148 15.29 -0.55 -2.16
CA TYR A 148 15.05 -1.16 -3.46
C TYR A 148 14.12 -0.30 -4.31
N VAL A 149 14.22 -0.49 -5.62
CA VAL A 149 13.34 0.14 -6.60
C VAL A 149 12.32 -0.89 -7.09
N GLN A 150 11.08 -0.45 -7.22
CA GLN A 150 10.00 -1.23 -7.81
C GLN A 150 9.46 -0.46 -9.00
N TYR A 151 9.34 -1.11 -10.15
CA TYR A 151 8.82 -0.49 -11.37
C TYR A 151 8.00 -1.50 -12.16
N GLY A 152 7.05 -0.99 -12.92
CA GLY A 152 6.20 -1.87 -13.71
C GLY A 152 5.04 -1.17 -14.37
N VAL A 153 4.11 -1.98 -14.85
CA VAL A 153 2.95 -1.53 -15.59
C VAL A 153 1.67 -2.11 -15.02
N GLY A 154 0.58 -1.43 -15.26
CA GLY A 154 -0.73 -1.89 -14.86
C GLY A 154 -1.81 -1.33 -15.77
N LEU A 155 -2.98 -1.86 -15.58
CA LEU A 155 -4.18 -1.49 -16.31
C LEU A 155 -5.34 -1.41 -15.33
N GLN A 156 -6.07 -0.31 -15.38
CA GLN A 156 -7.31 -0.12 -14.66
C GLN A 156 -8.46 0.06 -15.64
N LYS A 157 -9.61 -0.49 -15.31
CA LYS A 157 -10.88 -0.26 -16.03
C LYS A 157 -11.92 0.25 -15.06
N THR A 158 -12.58 1.34 -15.43
CA THR A 158 -13.72 1.89 -14.70
C THR A 158 -15.01 1.68 -15.51
N TRP A 159 -16.04 1.13 -14.85
CA TRP A 159 -17.37 0.91 -15.41
C TRP A 159 -18.38 1.80 -14.70
N LYS A 160 -19.16 2.56 -15.45
CA LYS A 160 -20.30 3.36 -14.95
C LYS A 160 -19.97 4.22 -13.71
N ASP A 161 -18.77 4.77 -13.63
CA ASP A 161 -18.26 5.65 -12.56
C ASP A 161 -18.30 5.09 -11.13
N ASN A 162 -18.86 3.90 -10.91
CA ASN A 162 -19.04 3.31 -9.59
C ASN A 162 -18.16 2.10 -9.29
N PHE A 163 -17.74 1.38 -10.31
CA PHE A 163 -16.93 0.18 -10.15
C PHE A 163 -15.68 0.29 -10.99
N SER A 164 -14.54 -0.05 -10.39
CA SER A 164 -13.27 -0.17 -11.11
C SER A 164 -12.51 -1.41 -10.67
N ALA A 165 -11.82 -2.03 -11.60
CA ALA A 165 -10.88 -3.10 -11.32
C ALA A 165 -9.53 -2.76 -11.92
N TYR A 166 -8.47 -3.27 -11.30
CA TYR A 166 -7.10 -3.06 -11.77
C TYR A 166 -6.28 -4.34 -11.65
N GLY A 167 -5.25 -4.41 -12.49
CA GLY A 167 -4.19 -5.41 -12.40
C GLY A 167 -2.85 -4.75 -12.69
N GLN A 168 -1.80 -5.20 -12.01
CA GLN A 168 -0.44 -4.69 -12.24
C GLN A 168 0.62 -5.76 -12.04
N VAL A 169 1.71 -5.58 -12.76
CA VAL A 169 2.94 -6.38 -12.66
C VAL A 169 4.07 -5.42 -12.35
N MET A 170 4.80 -5.68 -11.27
CA MET A 170 5.93 -4.87 -10.84
C MET A 170 7.16 -5.75 -10.66
N LEU A 171 8.31 -5.25 -11.08
CA LEU A 171 9.62 -5.84 -10.85
C LEU A 171 10.31 -5.11 -9.71
N ARG A 172 11.00 -5.84 -8.86
CA ARG A 172 11.81 -5.31 -7.76
C ARG A 172 13.28 -5.56 -8.01
N ASN A 173 14.10 -4.54 -7.78
CA ASN A 173 15.55 -4.60 -7.90
C ASN A 173 16.21 -3.85 -6.74
N GLY A 174 17.32 -4.40 -6.22
CA GLY A 174 18.09 -3.85 -5.10
C GLY A 174 18.01 -4.75 -3.87
N GLY A 175 17.77 -4.20 -2.69
CA GLY A 175 17.68 -4.96 -1.44
C GLY A 175 16.63 -6.08 -1.43
N ARG A 176 15.72 -6.07 -2.40
CA ARG A 176 14.81 -7.17 -2.74
C ARG A 176 14.73 -7.32 -4.25
N THR A 177 14.82 -8.56 -4.72
CA THR A 177 14.62 -8.89 -6.15
C THR A 177 13.43 -9.82 -6.29
N GLY A 178 12.59 -9.57 -7.29
CA GLY A 178 11.42 -10.41 -7.53
C GLY A 178 10.36 -9.75 -8.39
N VAL A 179 9.27 -10.48 -8.60
CA VAL A 179 8.08 -10.04 -9.34
C VAL A 179 6.92 -9.94 -8.36
N VAL A 180 6.13 -8.88 -8.48
CA VAL A 180 4.90 -8.66 -7.71
C VAL A 180 3.74 -8.55 -8.65
N LEU A 181 2.73 -9.36 -8.42
CA LEU A 181 1.45 -9.31 -9.10
C LEU A 181 0.40 -8.81 -8.12
N ASN A 182 -0.34 -7.78 -8.50
CA ASN A 182 -1.45 -7.27 -7.74
C ASN A 182 -2.69 -7.15 -8.62
N ALA A 183 -3.83 -7.51 -8.07
CA ALA A 183 -5.12 -7.26 -8.69
C ALA A 183 -6.11 -6.84 -7.61
N GLY A 184 -7.06 -6.01 -7.97
CA GLY A 184 -8.08 -5.57 -7.03
C GLY A 184 -9.24 -4.89 -7.73
N PHE A 185 -10.26 -4.64 -6.94
CA PHE A 185 -11.43 -3.89 -7.38
C PHE A 185 -11.81 -2.83 -6.34
N ASN A 186 -12.48 -1.80 -6.80
CA ASN A 186 -12.99 -0.72 -5.98
C ASN A 186 -14.44 -0.44 -6.36
N TRP A 187 -15.30 -0.35 -5.36
CA TRP A 187 -16.71 -0.01 -5.54
C TRP A 187 -17.03 1.25 -4.74
N LYS A 188 -17.43 2.32 -5.45
CA LYS A 188 -17.88 3.55 -4.80
C LYS A 188 -19.28 3.36 -4.27
N ILE A 189 -19.43 3.44 -2.95
CA ILE A 189 -20.71 3.40 -2.24
C ILE A 189 -21.01 4.85 -1.81
N GLY A 190 -21.85 5.57 -2.55
CA GLY A 190 -22.25 6.93 -2.23
C GLY A 190 -22.58 7.76 -3.46
N LYS A 191 -23.50 8.71 -3.35
CA LYS A 191 -23.82 9.70 -4.40
C LYS A 191 -22.82 10.86 -4.31
N ASP A 192 -22.23 11.25 -5.44
CA ASP A 192 -21.45 12.49 -5.52
C ASP A 192 -22.30 13.69 -5.11
N LEU A 193 -22.00 14.30 -3.98
CA LEU A 193 -22.62 15.55 -3.49
C LEU A 193 -22.19 16.81 -4.28
N LYS A 194 -21.64 16.67 -5.48
CA LYS A 194 -21.20 17.76 -6.34
C LYS A 194 -22.02 17.85 -7.63
N LYS A 195 -23.30 18.23 -7.51
CA LYS A 195 -24.06 18.87 -8.61
C LYS A 195 -25.26 19.63 -8.07
N SER A 196 -25.04 20.63 -7.21
CA SER A 196 -26.10 21.53 -6.79
C SER A 196 -25.64 22.95 -6.43
N SER A 197 -24.75 23.56 -7.23
CA SER A 197 -24.56 25.02 -7.10
C SER A 197 -24.02 25.65 -8.38
N SER A 198 -24.76 25.54 -9.50
CA SER A 198 -24.59 26.45 -10.63
C SER A 198 -25.84 26.52 -11.54
N LYS A 199 -27.00 26.66 -10.94
CA LYS A 199 -28.22 27.07 -11.68
C LYS A 199 -29.09 27.93 -10.79
N THR A 200 -28.61 29.12 -10.44
CA THR A 200 -29.49 30.23 -10.04
C THR A 200 -28.69 31.51 -10.13
N ASN A 201 -28.73 32.18 -11.26
CA ASN A 201 -28.65 33.62 -11.45
C ASN A 201 -28.40 33.95 -12.91
N ASN A 202 -29.45 33.75 -13.73
CA ASN A 202 -29.60 34.50 -14.96
C ASN A 202 -31.11 34.57 -15.32
N LYS A 203 -31.86 35.29 -14.49
CA LYS A 203 -33.20 35.71 -14.86
C LYS A 203 -33.61 36.93 -14.02
N LYS A 204 -33.05 38.10 -14.39
CA LYS A 204 -33.64 39.41 -14.13
C LYS A 204 -32.71 40.47 -14.70
N LEU A 205 -32.98 40.91 -15.90
CA LEU A 205 -32.73 42.26 -16.43
C LEU A 205 -33.16 42.27 -17.90
N SER A 206 -34.49 42.31 -18.11
CA SER A 206 -35.10 42.86 -19.29
C SER A 206 -36.51 43.32 -18.89
N ARG A 207 -36.60 44.62 -18.51
CA ARG A 207 -37.81 45.47 -18.59
C ARG A 207 -37.48 46.84 -17.98
N SER A 208 -37.15 47.74 -18.78
CA SER A 208 -37.69 49.12 -18.99
C SER A 208 -36.78 49.84 -19.94
#